data_67990ea72d486b31f64ddfaccc2755b3
#
_entry.id   67990ea72d486b31f64ddfaccc2755b3
#
_cell.length_a   1.000
_cell.length_b   1.000
_cell.length_c   1.000
_cell.angle_alpha   90.00
_cell.angle_beta   90.00
_cell.angle_gamma   90.00
#
_symmetry.space_group_name_H-M   'P 1'
#
loop_
_entity.id
_entity.type
_entity.pdbx_description
1 polymer ?
#
loop_
_entity_poly.entity_id
_entity_poly.type
_entity_poly.pdbx_seq_one_letter_code
_entity_poly.pdbx_strand_id
1 'polypeptide(L)'
;MPTEQPTPDGRRPDPERPVLPGSPRPHESPMTAQPALPGAGGAPVPSRTAGPVAVVMAGGLGTRMRSTLPKVLHPLCGRPMLAYVVEAARAATGRDPIVVTSPTTAAVRDAFPAGITFALQERPDGSGDAVRAALAAVPADAVEVVVLNGDIPLVEAGLVTGVLERRRAADAAIALVSFEAWEPGALGRVIRTPDGDRVARLVEANDATADELAVSEVNAGLYAFDAAWLRAAIERLTPSPATGEYYVTQLVDFAVADGLTVVAYEAPDDGALDGINDRAQLAEATAMLRERINLAWLRAGVTMHDPATAYVDADVELASDVTLEPNVILRGRTRVGEGSLIGAGSRLVDSAVGSRCRVWASVLERATVEEGTTIGPFSHLRPGSSIGPDVQLGNFAEVKNSRLERGVKQHHMSYLGDAHVGEGTNVGAGTITANYDGVRKHHTEIGKGVFLGVDTMLRAPVTVGDGAKTGAGAVVTRDVPAGMLAVGVPARIREIRPPAAEPAPAGDARPAPEPGANDPLTGSPATPDR
;
A
#
# COMPACT_ATOMS: atom_id res chain seq x y z
N MET A 1 -58.45 15.77 -10.98
CA MET A 1 -58.29 15.93 -12.43
C MET A 1 -56.81 15.94 -12.69
N PRO A 2 -56.24 15.01 -13.46
CA PRO A 2 -54.82 14.83 -13.66
C PRO A 2 -54.31 15.68 -14.82
N THR A 3 -53.12 16.21 -14.72
CA THR A 3 -52.42 16.83 -15.83
C THR A 3 -51.16 16.04 -16.15
N GLU A 4 -51.08 15.73 -17.42
CA GLU A 4 -50.18 14.86 -18.14
C GLU A 4 -48.71 15.30 -18.05
N GLN A 5 -47.83 14.29 -18.03
CA GLN A 5 -46.44 14.38 -18.38
C GLN A 5 -46.26 14.32 -19.90
N PRO A 6 -45.26 14.94 -20.50
CA PRO A 6 -44.75 14.55 -21.81
C PRO A 6 -43.46 13.75 -21.70
N THR A 7 -43.41 12.67 -22.44
CA THR A 7 -42.30 11.78 -22.73
C THR A 7 -41.26 12.41 -23.71
N PRO A 8 -40.01 11.92 -23.71
CA PRO A 8 -38.92 12.46 -24.53
C PRO A 8 -38.83 11.72 -25.87
N ASP A 9 -38.63 12.43 -26.96
CA ASP A 9 -37.85 11.91 -28.08
C ASP A 9 -37.44 13.01 -29.04
N GLY A 10 -36.27 12.88 -29.65
CA GLY A 10 -35.85 13.75 -30.74
C GLY A 10 -34.38 14.09 -30.81
N ARG A 11 -33.47 13.11 -30.87
CA ARG A 11 -32.09 13.38 -31.37
C ARG A 11 -31.99 13.05 -32.83
N ARG A 12 -31.77 14.08 -33.65
CA ARG A 12 -31.26 13.95 -35.03
C ARG A 12 -29.74 13.85 -35.00
N PRO A 13 -29.10 13.12 -35.93
CA PRO A 13 -27.67 12.99 -36.02
C PRO A 13 -27.02 14.27 -36.58
N ASP A 14 -25.90 14.64 -35.99
CA ASP A 14 -25.03 15.75 -36.37
C ASP A 14 -24.07 15.28 -37.49
N PRO A 15 -23.97 15.97 -38.61
CA PRO A 15 -23.01 15.64 -39.64
C PRO A 15 -21.70 16.45 -39.50
N GLU A 16 -20.58 15.78 -39.70
CA GLU A 16 -19.28 16.28 -40.09
C GLU A 16 -18.35 16.88 -39.01
N ARG A 17 -17.55 15.98 -38.44
CA ARG A 17 -16.25 16.34 -37.86
C ARG A 17 -15.19 16.45 -38.95
N PRO A 18 -14.46 17.56 -39.07
CA PRO A 18 -13.31 17.63 -39.96
C PRO A 18 -12.11 16.86 -39.39
N VAL A 19 -11.48 16.08 -40.25
CA VAL A 19 -10.21 15.39 -40.02
C VAL A 19 -9.09 16.43 -40.06
N LEU A 20 -8.37 16.59 -38.94
CA LEU A 20 -7.15 17.39 -38.87
C LEU A 20 -5.93 16.54 -39.29
N PRO A 21 -4.97 17.08 -40.03
CA PRO A 21 -3.80 16.35 -40.50
C PRO A 21 -2.68 16.29 -39.48
N GLY A 22 -2.09 15.08 -39.36
CA GLY A 22 -0.70 14.84 -39.05
C GLY A 22 -0.13 15.34 -37.74
N SER A 23 -0.22 14.54 -36.67
CA SER A 23 0.64 14.69 -35.48
C SER A 23 2.06 14.23 -35.79
N PRO A 24 3.11 14.95 -35.37
CA PRO A 24 4.49 14.48 -35.51
C PRO A 24 4.75 13.29 -34.57
N ARG A 25 5.58 12.35 -35.04
CA ARG A 25 6.03 11.18 -34.27
C ARG A 25 6.79 11.63 -33.02
N PRO A 26 6.61 10.95 -31.87
CA PRO A 26 7.41 11.24 -30.69
C PRO A 26 8.88 10.88 -30.95
N HIS A 27 9.75 11.82 -30.64
CA HIS A 27 11.19 11.60 -30.53
C HIS A 27 11.47 10.55 -29.43
N GLU A 28 12.21 9.52 -29.78
CA GLU A 28 12.81 8.61 -28.80
C GLU A 28 13.83 9.39 -27.96
N SER A 29 13.47 9.65 -26.72
CA SER A 29 14.43 10.07 -25.69
C SER A 29 15.09 8.83 -25.09
N PRO A 30 16.38 8.87 -24.72
CA PRO A 30 17.10 7.70 -24.23
C PRO A 30 16.53 7.20 -22.91
N MET A 31 16.45 5.86 -22.78
CA MET A 31 16.05 5.14 -21.57
C MET A 31 16.76 5.70 -20.33
N THR A 32 16.06 6.46 -19.53
CA THR A 32 16.47 6.77 -18.17
C THR A 32 16.26 5.53 -17.29
N ALA A 33 17.26 5.26 -16.48
CA ALA A 33 17.32 4.13 -15.56
C ALA A 33 16.05 3.99 -14.72
N GLN A 34 15.61 2.75 -14.54
CA GLN A 34 14.52 2.36 -13.66
C GLN A 34 14.71 2.97 -12.26
N PRO A 35 13.67 3.54 -11.63
CA PRO A 35 13.72 3.85 -10.21
C PRO A 35 13.80 2.53 -9.43
N ALA A 36 14.88 2.35 -8.69
CA ALA A 36 15.04 1.24 -7.77
C ALA A 36 13.96 1.32 -6.69
N LEU A 37 13.19 0.24 -6.56
CA LEU A 37 12.29 0.03 -5.42
C LEU A 37 13.14 0.01 -4.14
N PRO A 38 12.76 0.69 -3.05
CA PRO A 38 13.51 0.67 -1.81
C PRO A 38 13.35 -0.69 -1.12
N GLY A 39 14.35 -1.53 -1.25
CA GLY A 39 14.49 -2.79 -0.55
C GLY A 39 15.88 -2.98 -0.02
N ALA A 40 15.98 -3.17 1.31
CA ALA A 40 17.10 -3.65 2.10
C ALA A 40 18.17 -2.64 2.54
N GLY A 41 18.39 -2.65 3.87
CA GLY A 41 19.39 -1.94 4.64
C GLY A 41 20.75 -1.73 3.98
N GLY A 42 20.98 -0.48 3.58
CA GLY A 42 22.29 -0.01 3.19
C GLY A 42 23.09 0.45 4.41
N ALA A 43 24.36 0.09 4.45
CA ALA A 43 25.36 0.58 5.39
C ALA A 43 25.41 2.12 5.40
N PRO A 44 25.83 2.79 6.49
CA PRO A 44 25.91 4.23 6.56
C PRO A 44 26.83 4.78 5.49
N VAL A 45 26.28 5.62 4.62
CA VAL A 45 27.02 6.33 3.57
C VAL A 45 27.92 7.37 4.28
N PRO A 46 29.22 7.47 3.94
CA PRO A 46 30.11 8.45 4.56
C PRO A 46 29.63 9.88 4.26
N SER A 47 29.74 10.76 5.24
CA SER A 47 29.34 12.17 5.19
C SER A 47 29.98 12.86 3.97
N ARG A 48 29.15 13.20 2.97
CA ARG A 48 29.55 14.05 1.84
C ARG A 48 29.49 15.50 2.31
N THR A 49 30.66 16.14 2.39
CA THR A 49 30.82 17.58 2.60
C THR A 49 30.26 18.37 1.41
N ALA A 50 29.59 19.48 1.69
CA ALA A 50 29.01 20.45 0.76
C ALA A 50 27.93 19.91 -0.20
N GLY A 51 26.67 20.03 0.19
CA GLY A 51 25.50 19.66 -0.63
C GLY A 51 24.21 20.28 -0.07
N PRO A 52 23.07 20.15 -0.77
CA PRO A 52 21.80 20.67 -0.29
C PRO A 52 21.33 19.91 0.97
N VAL A 53 20.65 20.65 1.86
CA VAL A 53 20.02 20.10 3.06
C VAL A 53 18.54 20.37 3.01
N ALA A 54 17.72 19.34 3.27
CA ALA A 54 16.27 19.49 3.31
C ALA A 54 15.78 19.82 4.72
N VAL A 55 14.86 20.75 4.82
CA VAL A 55 14.07 21.08 6.00
C VAL A 55 12.61 20.76 5.70
N VAL A 56 12.01 19.88 6.48
CA VAL A 56 10.59 19.47 6.32
C VAL A 56 9.79 20.01 7.52
N MET A 57 8.81 20.85 7.23
CA MET A 57 7.99 21.48 8.27
C MET A 57 6.83 20.57 8.70
N ALA A 58 6.86 20.09 9.94
CA ALA A 58 5.88 19.17 10.51
C ALA A 58 5.34 19.62 11.89
N GLY A 59 5.48 20.92 12.22
CA GLY A 59 5.07 21.48 13.51
C GLY A 59 3.60 21.89 13.62
N GLY A 60 2.85 21.89 12.51
CA GLY A 60 1.48 22.35 12.46
C GLY A 60 0.47 21.44 13.18
N LEU A 61 -0.51 22.03 13.88
CA LEU A 61 -1.52 21.33 14.67
C LEU A 61 -2.51 20.47 13.86
N GLY A 62 -2.83 20.86 12.61
CA GLY A 62 -3.77 20.12 11.77
C GLY A 62 -5.18 20.00 12.34
N THR A 63 -5.73 21.03 12.95
CA THR A 63 -7.03 21.01 13.66
C THR A 63 -8.21 20.57 12.77
N ARG A 64 -8.15 20.86 11.46
CA ARG A 64 -9.17 20.45 10.48
C ARG A 64 -9.27 18.93 10.30
N MET A 65 -8.23 18.17 10.66
CA MET A 65 -8.26 16.70 10.66
C MET A 65 -9.19 16.12 11.73
N ARG A 66 -9.58 16.91 12.75
CA ARG A 66 -10.40 16.47 13.89
C ARG A 66 -9.90 15.17 14.51
N SER A 67 -8.61 15.12 14.83
CA SER A 67 -7.91 13.93 15.28
C SER A 67 -6.92 14.28 16.41
N THR A 68 -6.68 13.32 17.30
CA THR A 68 -5.59 13.39 18.29
C THR A 68 -4.24 13.01 17.67
N LEU A 69 -4.26 12.34 16.50
CA LEU A 69 -3.05 12.02 15.76
C LEU A 69 -2.58 13.26 15.00
N PRO A 70 -1.30 13.67 15.10
CA PRO A 70 -0.75 14.74 14.28
C PRO A 70 -1.03 14.56 12.80
N LYS A 71 -1.37 15.63 12.09
CA LYS A 71 -1.77 15.60 10.67
C LYS A 71 -0.82 14.75 9.81
N VAL A 72 0.47 15.00 9.94
CA VAL A 72 1.52 14.37 9.13
C VAL A 72 1.75 12.88 9.44
N LEU A 73 1.14 12.35 10.51
CA LEU A 73 1.18 10.92 10.86
C LEU A 73 0.00 10.12 10.34
N HIS A 74 -1.01 10.77 9.74
CA HIS A 74 -2.11 10.01 9.11
C HIS A 74 -1.59 9.12 7.99
N PRO A 75 -2.03 7.84 7.95
CA PRO A 75 -1.52 6.89 6.97
C PRO A 75 -2.08 7.13 5.58
N LEU A 76 -1.21 7.04 4.56
CA LEU A 76 -1.52 6.88 3.15
C LEU A 76 -0.88 5.57 2.69
N CYS A 77 -1.63 4.68 2.06
CA CYS A 77 -1.13 3.41 1.55
C CYS A 77 -0.11 2.73 2.49
N GLY A 78 -0.47 2.63 3.79
CA GLY A 78 0.30 1.93 4.82
C GLY A 78 1.40 2.70 5.55
N ARG A 79 1.81 3.87 5.05
CA ARG A 79 2.87 4.70 5.66
C ARG A 79 2.34 6.04 6.16
N PRO A 80 2.94 6.66 7.19
CA PRO A 80 2.64 8.04 7.56
C PRO A 80 2.86 9.00 6.37
N MET A 81 2.00 9.99 6.22
CA MET A 81 2.11 11.06 5.21
C MET A 81 3.53 11.65 5.13
N LEU A 82 4.12 11.98 6.27
CA LEU A 82 5.47 12.56 6.36
C LEU A 82 6.55 11.64 5.78
N ALA A 83 6.35 10.32 5.80
CA ALA A 83 7.37 9.38 5.29
C ALA A 83 7.67 9.60 3.81
N TYR A 84 6.67 9.91 3.01
CA TYR A 84 6.83 10.19 1.58
C TYR A 84 7.62 11.46 1.33
N VAL A 85 7.32 12.54 2.08
CA VAL A 85 8.06 13.81 1.98
C VAL A 85 9.53 13.63 2.40
N VAL A 86 9.76 12.90 3.49
CA VAL A 86 11.11 12.58 3.97
C VAL A 86 11.89 11.76 2.92
N GLU A 87 11.27 10.78 2.28
CA GLU A 87 11.91 9.98 1.24
C GLU A 87 12.23 10.79 -0.01
N ALA A 88 11.30 11.63 -0.48
CA ALA A 88 11.52 12.52 -1.61
C ALA A 88 12.67 13.51 -1.33
N ALA A 89 12.69 14.12 -0.15
CA ALA A 89 13.74 15.02 0.30
C ALA A 89 15.10 14.32 0.39
N ARG A 90 15.15 13.11 0.96
CA ARG A 90 16.37 12.29 1.05
C ARG A 90 16.89 11.89 -0.32
N ALA A 91 16.03 11.45 -1.22
CA ALA A 91 16.40 11.03 -2.57
C ALA A 91 16.97 12.20 -3.38
N ALA A 92 16.41 13.41 -3.25
CA ALA A 92 16.86 14.59 -3.96
C ALA A 92 18.17 15.18 -3.42
N THR A 93 18.38 15.13 -2.08
CA THR A 93 19.54 15.77 -1.44
C THR A 93 20.69 14.80 -1.16
N GLY A 94 20.42 13.49 -1.17
CA GLY A 94 21.38 12.45 -0.75
C GLY A 94 21.69 12.46 0.74
N ARG A 95 20.87 13.15 1.56
CA ARG A 95 21.06 13.32 3.01
C ARG A 95 19.75 13.13 3.76
N ASP A 96 19.85 12.75 5.03
CA ASP A 96 18.70 12.73 5.92
C ASP A 96 18.18 14.15 6.16
N PRO A 97 16.87 14.40 6.02
CA PRO A 97 16.32 15.73 6.21
C PRO A 97 16.26 16.13 7.68
N ILE A 98 16.15 17.45 7.92
CA ILE A 98 15.81 18.01 9.21
C ILE A 98 14.31 18.19 9.27
N VAL A 99 13.64 17.52 10.22
CA VAL A 99 12.19 17.63 10.41
C VAL A 99 11.90 18.56 11.57
N VAL A 100 11.12 19.60 11.30
CA VAL A 100 10.69 20.57 12.33
C VAL A 100 9.43 20.07 13.00
N THR A 101 9.48 19.87 14.31
CA THR A 101 8.35 19.48 15.15
C THR A 101 8.03 20.58 16.15
N SER A 102 6.84 20.55 16.74
CA SER A 102 6.43 21.38 17.88
C SER A 102 6.11 20.50 19.09
N PRO A 103 5.91 21.07 20.27
CA PRO A 103 5.45 20.32 21.45
C PRO A 103 4.17 19.51 21.19
N THR A 104 3.29 20.01 20.33
CA THR A 104 2.02 19.35 19.98
C THR A 104 2.17 18.23 18.94
N THR A 105 3.29 18.16 18.23
CA THR A 105 3.60 17.12 17.26
C THR A 105 4.74 16.21 17.71
N ALA A 106 5.01 16.14 19.02
CA ALA A 106 6.11 15.34 19.60
C ALA A 106 6.06 13.86 19.19
N ALA A 107 4.87 13.28 19.01
CA ALA A 107 4.69 11.90 18.55
C ALA A 107 5.32 11.61 17.18
N VAL A 108 5.64 12.64 16.38
CA VAL A 108 6.37 12.47 15.11
C VAL A 108 7.76 11.89 15.36
N ARG A 109 8.42 12.25 16.46
CA ARG A 109 9.76 11.74 16.79
C ARG A 109 9.75 10.23 17.08
N ASP A 110 8.68 9.75 17.72
CA ASP A 110 8.53 8.33 18.05
C ASP A 110 8.24 7.49 16.79
N ALA A 111 7.56 8.08 15.82
CA ALA A 111 7.24 7.42 14.55
C ALA A 111 8.46 7.25 13.63
N PHE A 112 9.52 8.04 13.83
CA PHE A 112 10.74 8.02 12.99
C PHE A 112 11.99 7.90 13.87
N PRO A 113 12.29 6.72 14.41
CA PRO A 113 13.34 6.55 15.42
C PRO A 113 14.77 6.67 14.87
N ALA A 114 14.97 6.66 13.54
CA ALA A 114 16.29 6.74 12.91
C ALA A 114 16.23 7.48 11.56
N GLY A 115 17.38 7.99 11.13
CA GLY A 115 17.53 8.60 9.81
C GLY A 115 16.87 9.98 9.65
N ILE A 116 16.62 10.69 10.74
CA ILE A 116 16.06 12.05 10.74
C ILE A 116 16.71 12.87 11.85
N THR A 117 17.07 14.10 11.52
CA THR A 117 17.43 15.12 12.51
C THR A 117 16.20 15.94 12.85
N PHE A 118 15.88 16.08 14.14
CA PHE A 118 14.72 16.87 14.56
C PHE A 118 15.14 18.24 15.08
N ALA A 119 14.43 19.28 14.61
CA ALA A 119 14.47 20.62 15.17
C ALA A 119 13.15 20.88 15.92
N LEU A 120 13.21 21.59 17.04
CA LEU A 120 12.04 21.93 17.83
C LEU A 120 11.68 23.40 17.62
N GLN A 121 10.49 23.63 17.09
CA GLN A 121 9.83 24.91 17.10
C GLN A 121 9.02 25.01 18.41
N GLU A 122 9.50 25.77 19.37
CA GLU A 122 8.89 25.85 20.71
C GLU A 122 7.45 26.36 20.67
N ARG A 123 7.18 27.30 19.81
CA ARG A 123 5.84 27.83 19.50
C ARG A 123 5.61 27.78 18.00
N PRO A 124 4.44 27.28 17.55
CA PRO A 124 4.15 27.17 16.13
C PRO A 124 3.74 28.55 15.55
N ASP A 125 4.68 29.51 15.58
CA ASP A 125 4.45 30.91 15.21
C ASP A 125 4.63 31.15 13.70
N GLY A 126 4.41 30.14 12.86
CA GLY A 126 4.41 30.21 11.39
C GLY A 126 5.56 29.46 10.71
N SER A 127 5.53 29.46 9.36
CA SER A 127 6.49 28.72 8.53
C SER A 127 7.91 29.29 8.59
N GLY A 128 8.05 30.62 8.67
CA GLY A 128 9.35 31.27 8.80
C GLY A 128 10.04 30.96 10.12
N ASP A 129 9.29 30.89 11.22
CA ASP A 129 9.80 30.50 12.52
C ASP A 129 10.22 29.01 12.54
N ALA A 130 9.49 28.14 11.84
CA ALA A 130 9.87 26.74 11.66
C ALA A 130 11.22 26.61 10.94
N VAL A 131 11.44 27.36 9.87
CA VAL A 131 12.73 27.39 9.16
C VAL A 131 13.84 27.92 10.06
N ARG A 132 13.58 29.02 10.80
CA ARG A 132 14.54 29.59 11.78
C ARG A 132 14.97 28.53 12.81
N ALA A 133 14.02 27.78 13.36
CA ALA A 133 14.32 26.70 14.33
C ALA A 133 15.18 25.60 13.71
N ALA A 134 15.00 25.29 12.43
CA ALA A 134 15.77 24.26 11.73
C ALA A 134 17.21 24.68 11.46
N LEU A 135 17.49 25.97 11.26
CA LEU A 135 18.82 26.47 10.82
C LEU A 135 19.93 26.15 11.81
N ALA A 136 19.63 25.99 13.09
CA ALA A 136 20.61 25.56 14.09
C ALA A 136 21.14 24.13 13.84
N ALA A 137 20.33 23.28 13.19
CA ALA A 137 20.69 21.91 12.84
C ALA A 137 21.26 21.79 11.41
N VAL A 138 21.13 22.82 10.57
CA VAL A 138 21.71 22.86 9.21
C VAL A 138 23.23 22.98 9.32
N PRO A 139 24.03 22.05 8.77
CA PRO A 139 25.48 22.10 8.78
C PRO A 139 26.03 23.43 8.25
N ALA A 140 27.09 23.95 8.86
CA ALA A 140 27.68 25.24 8.51
C ALA A 140 28.21 25.28 7.06
N ASP A 141 28.59 24.14 6.52
CA ASP A 141 29.08 23.93 5.16
C ASP A 141 27.98 23.68 4.11
N ALA A 142 26.70 23.67 4.55
CA ALA A 142 25.59 23.56 3.59
C ALA A 142 25.55 24.79 2.68
N VAL A 143 25.52 24.55 1.37
CA VAL A 143 25.48 25.60 0.33
C VAL A 143 24.04 25.95 -0.07
N GLU A 144 23.11 25.05 0.16
CA GLU A 144 21.69 25.18 -0.18
C GLU A 144 20.80 24.58 0.90
N VAL A 145 19.67 25.21 1.11
CA VAL A 145 18.60 24.69 1.96
C VAL A 145 17.32 24.56 1.13
N VAL A 146 16.76 23.36 1.04
CA VAL A 146 15.45 23.17 0.45
C VAL A 146 14.40 22.99 1.56
N VAL A 147 13.31 23.74 1.48
CA VAL A 147 12.24 23.75 2.47
C VAL A 147 10.98 23.14 1.87
N LEU A 148 10.39 22.17 2.56
CA LEU A 148 9.17 21.46 2.15
C LEU A 148 8.14 21.49 3.27
N ASN A 149 6.86 21.55 2.89
CA ASN A 149 5.77 21.26 3.80
C ASN A 149 5.66 19.74 4.03
N GLY A 150 5.48 19.32 5.28
CA GLY A 150 5.36 17.91 5.64
C GLY A 150 4.02 17.26 5.28
N ASP A 151 3.10 18.04 4.72
CA ASP A 151 1.74 17.63 4.36
C ASP A 151 1.49 17.54 2.85
N ILE A 152 2.55 17.51 2.02
CA ILE A 152 2.49 17.31 0.57
C ILE A 152 3.06 15.93 0.20
N PRO A 153 2.41 14.81 0.57
CA PRO A 153 3.00 13.46 0.47
C PRO A 153 3.19 12.95 -0.95
N LEU A 154 2.61 13.62 -1.94
CA LEU A 154 2.73 13.23 -3.33
C LEU A 154 3.90 13.90 -4.06
N VAL A 155 4.69 14.71 -3.33
CA VAL A 155 5.91 15.35 -3.86
C VAL A 155 6.92 14.27 -4.29
N GLU A 156 7.52 14.46 -5.46
CA GLU A 156 8.53 13.55 -6.01
C GLU A 156 9.94 14.14 -5.90
N ALA A 157 10.94 13.28 -5.75
CA ALA A 157 12.34 13.70 -5.69
C ALA A 157 12.78 14.52 -6.92
N GLY A 158 12.22 14.21 -8.09
CA GLY A 158 12.49 14.94 -9.34
C GLY A 158 12.12 16.42 -9.25
N LEU A 159 10.98 16.75 -8.60
CA LEU A 159 10.56 18.13 -8.38
C LEU A 159 11.52 18.87 -7.45
N VAL A 160 11.91 18.22 -6.34
CA VAL A 160 12.88 18.79 -5.38
C VAL A 160 14.24 19.04 -6.04
N THR A 161 14.69 18.13 -6.90
CA THR A 161 15.91 18.28 -7.69
C THR A 161 15.76 19.43 -8.69
N GLY A 162 14.62 19.52 -9.40
CA GLY A 162 14.34 20.54 -10.40
C GLY A 162 14.39 21.97 -9.83
N VAL A 163 13.81 22.20 -8.65
CA VAL A 163 13.86 23.54 -8.02
C VAL A 163 15.28 23.91 -7.58
N LEU A 164 16.10 22.95 -7.10
CA LEU A 164 17.51 23.15 -6.78
C LEU A 164 18.32 23.51 -8.04
N GLU A 165 18.11 22.77 -9.13
CA GLU A 165 18.75 23.04 -10.42
C GLU A 165 18.34 24.40 -10.99
N ARG A 166 17.06 24.76 -10.91
CA ARG A 166 16.54 26.06 -11.34
C ARG A 166 17.20 27.22 -10.58
N ARG A 167 17.37 27.05 -9.24
CA ARG A 167 18.08 28.03 -8.41
C ARG A 167 19.53 28.23 -8.89
N ARG A 168 20.25 27.12 -9.08
CA ARG A 168 21.67 27.13 -9.52
C ARG A 168 21.82 27.74 -10.89
N ALA A 169 20.96 27.38 -11.85
CA ALA A 169 21.03 27.87 -13.22
C ALA A 169 20.81 29.40 -13.33
N ALA A 170 20.02 29.96 -12.42
CA ALA A 170 19.74 31.40 -12.38
C ALA A 170 20.65 32.18 -11.43
N ASP A 171 21.58 31.51 -10.73
CA ASP A 171 22.35 32.06 -9.59
C ASP A 171 21.44 32.87 -8.64
N ALA A 172 20.27 32.26 -8.33
CA ALA A 172 19.21 32.94 -7.58
C ALA A 172 19.41 32.76 -6.07
N ALA A 173 19.03 33.75 -5.27
CA ALA A 173 18.94 33.62 -3.82
C ALA A 173 17.83 32.64 -3.43
N ILE A 174 16.72 32.64 -4.17
CA ILE A 174 15.55 31.79 -3.96
C ILE A 174 15.07 31.22 -5.30
N ALA A 175 14.77 29.92 -5.33
CA ALA A 175 13.85 29.34 -6.28
C ALA A 175 12.66 28.76 -5.52
N LEU A 176 11.45 29.05 -5.98
CA LEU A 176 10.23 28.48 -5.42
C LEU A 176 9.52 27.60 -6.46
N VAL A 177 8.70 26.66 -6.01
CA VAL A 177 7.82 25.90 -6.90
C VAL A 177 6.48 26.62 -6.99
N SER A 178 6.01 26.82 -8.23
CA SER A 178 4.69 27.38 -8.54
C SER A 178 3.93 26.46 -9.48
N PHE A 179 2.63 26.64 -9.57
CA PHE A 179 1.77 26.04 -10.59
C PHE A 179 0.60 26.95 -10.91
N GLU A 180 0.04 26.79 -12.12
CA GLU A 180 -1.17 27.47 -12.54
C GLU A 180 -2.40 26.75 -11.97
N ALA A 181 -3.05 27.34 -10.97
CA ALA A 181 -4.23 26.73 -10.33
C ALA A 181 -5.53 27.18 -11.00
N TRP A 182 -6.40 26.22 -11.31
CA TRP A 182 -7.75 26.52 -11.80
C TRP A 182 -8.58 27.29 -10.75
N GLU A 183 -8.48 26.89 -9.49
CA GLU A 183 -9.10 27.53 -8.33
C GLU A 183 -8.04 27.88 -7.29
N PRO A 184 -7.38 29.04 -7.39
CA PRO A 184 -6.27 29.41 -6.51
C PRO A 184 -6.59 29.43 -5.01
N GLY A 185 -7.83 29.65 -4.65
CA GLY A 185 -8.32 29.61 -3.26
C GLY A 185 -7.49 30.45 -2.29
N ALA A 186 -7.09 29.81 -1.19
CA ALA A 186 -6.30 30.42 -0.11
C ALA A 186 -4.77 30.31 -0.31
N LEU A 187 -4.30 29.84 -1.46
CA LEU A 187 -2.87 29.75 -1.76
C LEU A 187 -2.25 31.12 -1.99
N GLY A 188 -0.98 31.30 -1.66
CA GLY A 188 -0.23 32.50 -1.94
C GLY A 188 -0.06 32.71 -3.45
N ARG A 189 -0.09 33.95 -3.90
CA ARG A 189 0.04 34.32 -5.32
C ARG A 189 1.48 34.67 -5.69
N VAL A 190 1.93 34.14 -6.82
CA VAL A 190 3.26 34.44 -7.39
C VAL A 190 3.13 35.57 -8.38
N ILE A 191 3.66 36.73 -8.03
CA ILE A 191 3.65 37.92 -8.88
C ILE A 191 4.96 38.00 -9.64
N ARG A 192 4.89 37.90 -10.95
CA ARG A 192 6.05 37.97 -11.85
C ARG A 192 6.50 39.40 -12.12
N THR A 193 7.77 39.55 -12.47
CA THR A 193 8.29 40.79 -13.08
C THR A 193 7.63 41.03 -14.44
N PRO A 194 7.61 42.28 -14.96
CA PRO A 194 6.96 42.59 -16.24
C PRO A 194 7.51 41.80 -17.45
N ASP A 195 8.76 41.34 -17.39
CA ASP A 195 9.38 40.47 -18.39
C ASP A 195 8.99 38.97 -18.23
N GLY A 196 8.34 38.62 -17.13
CA GLY A 196 7.89 37.26 -16.83
C GLY A 196 8.97 36.29 -16.31
N ASP A 197 10.25 36.70 -16.36
CA ASP A 197 11.37 35.80 -16.09
C ASP A 197 11.63 35.53 -14.59
N ARG A 198 11.27 36.51 -13.73
CA ARG A 198 11.58 36.47 -12.30
C ARG A 198 10.32 36.67 -11.46
N VAL A 199 10.42 36.27 -10.19
CA VAL A 199 9.39 36.55 -9.19
C VAL A 199 9.67 37.92 -8.58
N ALA A 200 8.70 38.81 -8.68
CA ALA A 200 8.76 40.16 -8.10
C ALA A 200 8.25 40.17 -6.65
N ARG A 201 7.25 39.33 -6.33
CA ARG A 201 6.63 39.27 -5.03
C ARG A 201 5.90 37.95 -4.82
N LEU A 202 5.77 37.54 -3.56
CA LEU A 202 4.93 36.44 -3.16
C LEU A 202 3.96 36.92 -2.09
N VAL A 203 2.66 36.84 -2.35
CA VAL A 203 1.62 37.45 -1.52
C VAL A 203 0.70 36.38 -0.97
N GLU A 204 0.56 36.31 0.35
CA GLU A 204 -0.44 35.44 0.99
C GLU A 204 -1.86 35.93 0.64
N ALA A 205 -2.79 35.00 0.43
CA ALA A 205 -4.15 35.33 0.00
C ALA A 205 -4.87 36.34 0.94
N ASN A 206 -4.57 36.27 2.25
CA ASN A 206 -5.17 37.17 3.25
C ASN A 206 -4.61 38.59 3.20
N ASP A 207 -3.45 38.80 2.59
CA ASP A 207 -2.75 40.06 2.48
C ASP A 207 -2.79 40.62 1.03
N ALA A 208 -3.41 39.89 0.09
CA ALA A 208 -3.46 40.19 -1.32
C ALA A 208 -4.55 41.21 -1.68
N THR A 209 -4.24 42.10 -2.61
CA THR A 209 -5.22 42.98 -3.27
C THR A 209 -6.14 42.20 -4.22
N ALA A 210 -7.23 42.83 -4.68
CA ALA A 210 -8.15 42.19 -5.63
C ALA A 210 -7.45 41.79 -6.95
N ASP A 211 -6.52 42.62 -7.44
CA ASP A 211 -5.77 42.35 -8.66
C ASP A 211 -4.77 41.19 -8.46
N GLU A 212 -4.12 41.13 -7.30
CA GLU A 212 -3.23 40.02 -6.96
C GLU A 212 -4.00 38.70 -6.77
N LEU A 213 -5.19 38.74 -6.19
CA LEU A 213 -6.05 37.54 -6.07
C LEU A 213 -6.51 37.00 -7.44
N ALA A 214 -6.54 37.80 -8.48
CA ALA A 214 -6.87 37.37 -9.83
C ALA A 214 -5.74 36.61 -10.54
N VAL A 215 -4.53 36.58 -9.97
CA VAL A 215 -3.41 35.80 -10.49
C VAL A 215 -3.63 34.34 -10.23
N SER A 216 -3.52 33.47 -11.26
CA SER A 216 -3.70 32.03 -11.21
C SER A 216 -2.44 31.30 -10.77
N GLU A 217 -1.26 31.88 -10.97
CA GLU A 217 0.00 31.28 -10.53
C GLU A 217 0.12 31.35 -9.00
N VAL A 218 0.23 30.16 -8.38
CA VAL A 218 0.23 29.99 -6.93
C VAL A 218 1.52 29.35 -6.43
N ASN A 219 1.81 29.60 -5.16
CA ASN A 219 2.94 29.07 -4.44
C ASN A 219 2.65 27.67 -3.89
N ALA A 220 3.45 26.68 -4.27
CA ALA A 220 3.35 25.30 -3.79
C ALA A 220 3.93 25.06 -2.39
N GLY A 221 4.58 26.06 -1.78
CA GLY A 221 5.20 25.89 -0.46
C GLY A 221 6.49 25.07 -0.45
N LEU A 222 7.17 24.97 -1.58
CA LEU A 222 8.47 24.33 -1.73
C LEU A 222 9.49 25.35 -2.25
N TYR A 223 10.62 25.46 -1.54
CA TYR A 223 11.63 26.49 -1.82
C TYR A 223 13.03 25.92 -1.79
N ALA A 224 13.92 26.42 -2.63
CA ALA A 224 15.37 26.24 -2.55
C ALA A 224 16.03 27.59 -2.30
N PHE A 225 16.82 27.69 -1.26
CA PHE A 225 17.50 28.90 -0.82
C PHE A 225 19.04 28.76 -0.95
N ASP A 226 19.70 29.86 -1.23
CA ASP A 226 21.10 30.02 -0.88
C ASP A 226 21.26 29.97 0.64
N ALA A 227 22.07 29.05 1.15
CA ALA A 227 22.17 28.83 2.57
C ALA A 227 22.82 29.99 3.34
N ALA A 228 23.80 30.66 2.74
CA ALA A 228 24.48 31.78 3.39
C ALA A 228 23.55 33.00 3.50
N TRP A 229 22.86 33.32 2.42
CA TRP A 229 21.88 34.39 2.40
C TRP A 229 20.70 34.11 3.36
N LEU A 230 20.15 32.87 3.32
CA LEU A 230 19.03 32.48 4.17
C LEU A 230 19.33 32.69 5.66
N ARG A 231 20.53 32.32 6.13
CA ARG A 231 20.93 32.51 7.52
C ARG A 231 20.89 33.97 7.99
N ALA A 232 21.24 34.89 7.11
CA ALA A 232 21.19 36.32 7.41
C ALA A 232 19.77 36.89 7.26
N ALA A 233 19.03 36.45 6.23
CA ALA A 233 17.70 36.98 5.92
C ALA A 233 16.62 36.54 6.91
N ILE A 234 16.71 35.32 7.44
CA ILE A 234 15.70 34.75 8.35
C ILE A 234 15.53 35.56 9.64
N GLU A 235 16.58 36.23 10.09
CA GLU A 235 16.56 37.07 11.30
C GLU A 235 15.79 38.39 11.09
N ARG A 236 15.52 38.75 9.83
CA ARG A 236 14.77 39.93 9.46
C ARG A 236 13.26 39.74 9.47
N LEU A 237 12.78 38.48 9.58
CA LEU A 237 11.36 38.19 9.57
C LEU A 237 10.61 38.94 10.68
N THR A 238 9.48 39.49 10.27
CA THR A 238 8.53 40.17 11.17
C THR A 238 7.18 39.45 11.14
N PRO A 239 6.44 39.48 12.27
CA PRO A 239 5.12 38.82 12.28
C PRO A 239 4.15 39.57 11.34
N SER A 240 3.32 38.79 10.64
CA SER A 240 2.25 39.36 9.80
C SER A 240 1.28 40.16 10.67
N PRO A 241 0.90 41.36 10.24
CA PRO A 241 -0.08 42.17 10.97
C PRO A 241 -1.47 41.50 11.06
N ALA A 242 -1.81 40.65 10.08
CA ALA A 242 -3.10 39.98 10.02
C ALA A 242 -3.20 38.78 10.95
N THR A 243 -2.14 37.97 11.07
CA THR A 243 -2.17 36.68 11.79
C THR A 243 -1.23 36.61 12.97
N GLY A 244 -0.20 37.46 13.03
CA GLY A 244 0.87 37.39 14.01
C GLY A 244 1.92 36.29 13.73
N GLU A 245 1.81 35.59 12.62
CA GLU A 245 2.72 34.51 12.21
C GLU A 245 3.91 35.03 11.38
N TYR A 246 5.05 34.35 11.47
CA TYR A 246 6.22 34.60 10.64
C TYR A 246 6.14 33.74 9.38
N TYR A 247 5.96 34.35 8.22
CA TYR A 247 5.84 33.62 6.96
C TYR A 247 7.18 33.51 6.24
N VAL A 248 7.52 32.30 5.78
CA VAL A 248 8.70 32.07 4.93
C VAL A 248 8.61 32.82 3.60
N THR A 249 7.40 33.12 3.12
CA THR A 249 7.12 33.87 1.91
C THR A 249 7.67 35.29 1.95
N GLN A 250 7.79 35.91 3.13
CA GLN A 250 8.39 37.24 3.32
C GLN A 250 9.87 37.32 2.87
N LEU A 251 10.56 36.16 2.86
CA LEU A 251 11.95 36.11 2.36
C LEU A 251 12.06 36.49 0.87
N VAL A 252 10.99 36.29 0.09
CA VAL A 252 10.97 36.70 -1.32
C VAL A 252 11.08 38.22 -1.42
N ASP A 253 10.31 38.96 -0.64
CA ASP A 253 10.36 40.44 -0.62
C ASP A 253 11.75 40.94 -0.17
N PHE A 254 12.38 40.25 0.78
CA PHE A 254 13.74 40.60 1.21
C PHE A 254 14.79 40.35 0.13
N ALA A 255 14.69 39.24 -0.61
CA ALA A 255 15.61 38.96 -1.70
C ALA A 255 15.49 39.99 -2.82
N VAL A 256 14.27 40.35 -3.19
CA VAL A 256 13.99 41.38 -4.19
C VAL A 256 14.51 42.75 -3.72
N ALA A 257 14.27 43.12 -2.47
CA ALA A 257 14.77 44.38 -1.90
C ALA A 257 16.31 44.42 -1.80
N ASP A 258 16.96 43.29 -1.61
CA ASP A 258 18.42 43.15 -1.63
C ASP A 258 18.99 43.14 -3.07
N GLY A 259 18.15 43.28 -4.11
CA GLY A 259 18.55 43.25 -5.52
C GLY A 259 18.93 41.87 -6.04
N LEU A 260 18.56 40.80 -5.34
CA LEU A 260 18.88 39.44 -5.68
C LEU A 260 17.81 38.81 -6.58
N THR A 261 18.21 37.77 -7.33
CA THR A 261 17.31 37.05 -8.23
C THR A 261 16.44 36.07 -7.45
N VAL A 262 15.12 36.12 -7.74
CA VAL A 262 14.15 35.10 -7.31
C VAL A 262 13.50 34.54 -8.57
N VAL A 263 13.46 33.19 -8.66
CA VAL A 263 12.87 32.47 -9.81
C VAL A 263 11.83 31.49 -9.36
N ALA A 264 10.92 31.11 -10.25
CA ALA A 264 10.03 29.99 -10.03
C ALA A 264 10.40 28.80 -10.92
N TYR A 265 10.17 27.61 -10.39
CA TYR A 265 10.09 26.35 -11.09
C TYR A 265 8.62 26.00 -11.23
N GLU A 266 8.09 26.13 -12.42
CA GLU A 266 6.69 25.89 -12.72
C GLU A 266 6.45 24.38 -12.84
N ALA A 267 5.56 23.85 -12.00
CA ALA A 267 5.15 22.45 -11.98
C ALA A 267 3.74 22.30 -12.60
N PRO A 268 3.39 21.12 -13.11
CA PRO A 268 2.02 20.85 -13.53
C PRO A 268 1.04 20.90 -12.35
N ASP A 269 -0.18 21.39 -12.60
CA ASP A 269 -1.31 21.30 -11.66
C ASP A 269 -1.96 19.92 -11.79
N ASP A 270 -1.37 18.94 -11.13
CA ASP A 270 -1.84 17.54 -11.11
C ASP A 270 -2.26 17.07 -9.70
N GLY A 271 -2.42 18.01 -8.76
CA GLY A 271 -2.77 17.75 -7.36
C GLY A 271 -1.62 17.17 -6.51
N ALA A 272 -0.43 16.96 -7.10
CA ALA A 272 0.71 16.40 -6.37
C ALA A 272 1.29 17.34 -5.30
N LEU A 273 1.03 18.64 -5.45
CA LEU A 273 1.52 19.68 -4.56
C LEU A 273 0.46 20.20 -3.58
N ASP A 274 -0.73 19.62 -3.61
CA ASP A 274 -1.79 19.99 -2.69
C ASP A 274 -1.47 19.57 -1.26
N GLY A 275 -1.51 20.54 -0.36
CA GLY A 275 -1.37 20.28 1.07
C GLY A 275 -2.61 19.61 1.65
N ILE A 276 -2.44 18.47 2.30
CA ILE A 276 -3.54 17.74 2.92
C ILE A 276 -3.89 18.39 4.26
N ASN A 277 -5.09 18.93 4.38
CA ASN A 277 -5.54 19.65 5.56
C ASN A 277 -6.71 18.98 6.29
N ASP A 278 -7.50 18.16 5.59
CA ASP A 278 -8.67 17.47 6.13
C ASP A 278 -8.78 16.03 5.63
N ARG A 279 -9.86 15.35 6.00
CA ARG A 279 -10.08 13.94 5.66
C ARG A 279 -10.49 13.73 4.20
N ALA A 280 -11.11 14.71 3.56
CA ALA A 280 -11.48 14.61 2.15
C ALA A 280 -10.22 14.67 1.29
N GLN A 281 -9.37 15.66 1.52
CA GLN A 281 -8.07 15.77 0.85
C GLN A 281 -7.16 14.56 1.12
N LEU A 282 -7.21 13.99 2.34
CA LEU A 282 -6.51 12.75 2.66
C LEU A 282 -6.99 11.57 1.81
N ALA A 283 -8.30 11.46 1.58
CA ALA A 283 -8.87 10.39 0.77
C ALA A 283 -8.50 10.54 -0.71
N GLU A 284 -8.52 11.76 -1.23
CA GLU A 284 -8.11 12.10 -2.61
C GLU A 284 -6.63 11.77 -2.84
N ALA A 285 -5.74 12.26 -1.98
CA ALA A 285 -4.31 11.96 -2.06
C ALA A 285 -4.01 10.45 -1.91
N THR A 286 -4.78 9.73 -1.08
CA THR A 286 -4.66 8.27 -0.97
C THR A 286 -5.06 7.57 -2.27
N ALA A 287 -6.09 8.05 -2.96
CA ALA A 287 -6.50 7.50 -4.24
C ALA A 287 -5.44 7.72 -5.33
N MET A 288 -4.88 8.93 -5.41
CA MET A 288 -3.80 9.27 -6.34
C MET A 288 -2.54 8.44 -6.09
N LEU A 289 -2.13 8.30 -4.83
CA LEU A 289 -0.96 7.49 -4.47
C LEU A 289 -1.17 6.01 -4.80
N ARG A 290 -2.37 5.47 -4.52
CA ARG A 290 -2.74 4.09 -4.89
C ARG A 290 -2.65 3.87 -6.40
N GLU A 291 -3.13 4.82 -7.18
CA GLU A 291 -3.02 4.76 -8.64
C GLU A 291 -1.56 4.72 -9.10
N ARG A 292 -0.69 5.56 -8.53
CA ARG A 292 0.76 5.54 -8.82
C ARG A 292 1.41 4.21 -8.45
N ILE A 293 1.10 3.67 -7.27
CA ILE A 293 1.62 2.36 -6.80
C ILE A 293 1.16 1.25 -7.77
N ASN A 294 -0.13 1.20 -8.08
CA ASN A 294 -0.68 0.17 -8.96
C ASN A 294 -0.11 0.27 -10.38
N LEU A 295 0.04 1.48 -10.92
CA LEU A 295 0.65 1.70 -12.23
C LEU A 295 2.13 1.24 -12.25
N ALA A 296 2.88 1.48 -11.17
CA ALA A 296 4.25 0.99 -11.07
C ALA A 296 4.31 -0.54 -11.10
N TRP A 297 3.43 -1.24 -10.38
CA TRP A 297 3.34 -2.69 -10.41
C TRP A 297 2.89 -3.25 -11.77
N LEU A 298 1.93 -2.62 -12.43
CA LEU A 298 1.51 -2.99 -13.79
C LEU A 298 2.70 -2.92 -14.77
N ARG A 299 3.51 -1.85 -14.67
CA ARG A 299 4.74 -1.69 -15.49
C ARG A 299 5.84 -2.69 -15.13
N ALA A 300 5.85 -3.18 -13.89
CA ALA A 300 6.78 -4.21 -13.41
C ALA A 300 6.36 -5.65 -13.76
N GLY A 301 5.24 -5.85 -14.48
CA GLY A 301 4.79 -7.16 -14.95
C GLY A 301 3.74 -7.82 -14.06
N VAL A 302 3.11 -7.10 -13.14
CA VAL A 302 1.95 -7.56 -12.39
C VAL A 302 0.68 -7.35 -13.21
N THR A 303 -0.23 -8.30 -13.20
CA THR A 303 -1.57 -8.17 -13.82
C THR A 303 -2.59 -7.77 -12.76
N MET A 304 -3.37 -6.72 -13.03
CA MET A 304 -4.51 -6.33 -12.20
C MET A 304 -5.75 -6.27 -13.08
N HIS A 305 -6.79 -7.06 -12.76
CA HIS A 305 -8.04 -7.04 -13.53
C HIS A 305 -8.82 -5.74 -13.36
N ASP A 306 -8.75 -5.14 -12.17
CA ASP A 306 -9.31 -3.82 -11.88
C ASP A 306 -8.39 -3.06 -10.92
N PRO A 307 -7.46 -2.23 -11.46
CA PRO A 307 -6.53 -1.47 -10.64
C PRO A 307 -7.21 -0.51 -9.66
N ALA A 308 -8.41 -0.03 -9.97
CA ALA A 308 -9.12 0.91 -9.09
C ALA A 308 -9.59 0.25 -7.77
N THR A 309 -9.82 -1.07 -7.79
CA THR A 309 -10.23 -1.84 -6.61
C THR A 309 -9.10 -2.65 -5.97
N ALA A 310 -7.88 -2.56 -6.48
CA ALA A 310 -6.69 -3.13 -5.86
C ALA A 310 -6.11 -2.15 -4.84
N TYR A 311 -6.08 -2.56 -3.57
CA TYR A 311 -5.51 -1.78 -2.46
C TYR A 311 -4.16 -2.36 -2.06
N VAL A 312 -3.09 -1.77 -2.60
CA VAL A 312 -1.70 -2.22 -2.37
C VAL A 312 -0.97 -1.14 -1.58
N ASP A 313 -0.51 -1.47 -0.37
CA ASP A 313 0.29 -0.57 0.45
C ASP A 313 1.70 -0.39 -0.16
N ALA A 314 2.35 0.71 0.18
CA ALA A 314 3.63 1.12 -0.39
C ALA A 314 4.80 0.15 -0.07
N ASP A 315 4.71 -0.61 1.04
CA ASP A 315 5.74 -1.57 1.46
C ASP A 315 5.48 -3.01 0.98
N VAL A 316 4.44 -3.21 0.14
CA VAL A 316 4.14 -4.50 -0.48
C VAL A 316 5.14 -4.77 -1.61
N GLU A 317 5.58 -6.02 -1.71
CA GLU A 317 6.46 -6.49 -2.77
C GLU A 317 5.72 -7.55 -3.62
N LEU A 318 5.65 -7.32 -4.93
CA LEU A 318 5.06 -8.25 -5.89
C LEU A 318 6.09 -8.69 -6.91
N ALA A 319 6.21 -9.99 -7.12
CA ALA A 319 7.05 -10.53 -8.19
C ALA A 319 6.35 -10.42 -9.56
N SER A 320 7.09 -10.70 -10.63
CA SER A 320 6.54 -10.78 -11.99
C SER A 320 5.43 -11.83 -12.10
N ASP A 321 4.52 -11.63 -13.05
CA ASP A 321 3.41 -12.53 -13.35
C ASP A 321 2.44 -12.80 -12.18
N VAL A 322 2.50 -11.99 -11.11
CA VAL A 322 1.45 -11.98 -10.09
C VAL A 322 0.17 -11.42 -10.69
N THR A 323 -0.95 -12.10 -10.44
CA THR A 323 -2.28 -11.65 -10.86
C THR A 323 -3.10 -11.25 -9.63
N LEU A 324 -3.64 -10.03 -9.63
CA LEU A 324 -4.57 -9.52 -8.63
C LEU A 324 -5.97 -9.40 -9.26
N GLU A 325 -6.95 -10.08 -8.67
CA GLU A 325 -8.37 -9.94 -9.01
C GLU A 325 -9.00 -8.72 -8.30
N PRO A 326 -10.24 -8.32 -8.65
CA PRO A 326 -10.89 -7.16 -8.03
C PRO A 326 -11.05 -7.27 -6.50
N ASN A 327 -10.99 -6.14 -5.82
CA ASN A 327 -11.17 -6.02 -4.36
C ASN A 327 -10.10 -6.76 -3.52
N VAL A 328 -8.90 -6.89 -4.04
CA VAL A 328 -7.76 -7.43 -3.27
C VAL A 328 -7.18 -6.33 -2.37
N ILE A 329 -6.83 -6.70 -1.14
CA ILE A 329 -6.22 -5.81 -0.14
C ILE A 329 -4.89 -6.42 0.33
N LEU A 330 -3.76 -5.79 -0.02
CA LEU A 330 -2.42 -6.17 0.39
C LEU A 330 -1.83 -5.08 1.29
N ARG A 331 -1.53 -5.39 2.55
CA ARG A 331 -1.10 -4.41 3.54
C ARG A 331 0.24 -4.73 4.18
N GLY A 332 0.87 -3.67 4.68
CA GLY A 332 2.13 -3.75 5.41
C GLY A 332 3.24 -4.32 4.56
N ARG A 333 4.07 -5.20 5.11
CA ARG A 333 5.19 -5.85 4.42
C ARG A 333 4.82 -7.18 3.78
N THR A 334 3.65 -7.22 3.11
CA THR A 334 3.20 -8.40 2.38
C THR A 334 4.05 -8.63 1.13
N ARG A 335 4.40 -9.89 0.88
CA ARG A 335 5.15 -10.32 -0.31
C ARG A 335 4.40 -11.40 -1.06
N VAL A 336 4.37 -11.31 -2.38
CA VAL A 336 3.74 -12.31 -3.25
C VAL A 336 4.72 -12.75 -4.33
N GLY A 337 4.99 -14.06 -4.37
CA GLY A 337 5.93 -14.67 -5.30
C GLY A 337 5.35 -14.86 -6.70
N GLU A 338 6.27 -15.07 -7.65
CA GLU A 338 6.05 -15.15 -9.09
C GLU A 338 4.94 -16.12 -9.49
N GLY A 339 4.10 -15.71 -10.46
CA GLY A 339 3.04 -16.53 -11.04
C GLY A 339 1.90 -16.85 -10.07
N SER A 340 1.82 -16.18 -8.92
CA SER A 340 0.74 -16.40 -7.95
C SER A 340 -0.50 -15.58 -8.29
N LEU A 341 -1.67 -16.14 -7.99
CA LEU A 341 -2.96 -15.50 -8.18
C LEU A 341 -3.58 -15.17 -6.82
N ILE A 342 -3.83 -13.89 -6.60
CA ILE A 342 -4.59 -13.41 -5.44
C ILE A 342 -5.99 -13.05 -5.91
N GLY A 343 -6.93 -13.91 -5.57
CA GLY A 343 -8.32 -13.87 -6.02
C GLY A 343 -9.14 -12.83 -5.25
N ALA A 344 -10.29 -12.52 -5.83
CA ALA A 344 -11.19 -11.47 -5.37
C ALA A 344 -11.55 -11.57 -3.88
N GLY A 345 -11.57 -10.42 -3.20
CA GLY A 345 -11.94 -10.32 -1.79
C GLY A 345 -10.89 -10.86 -0.81
N SER A 346 -9.70 -11.22 -1.28
CA SER A 346 -8.60 -11.66 -0.42
C SER A 346 -7.95 -10.47 0.29
N ARG A 347 -7.62 -10.68 1.57
CA ARG A 347 -6.91 -9.71 2.40
C ARG A 347 -5.65 -10.33 3.00
N LEU A 348 -4.49 -9.78 2.66
CA LEU A 348 -3.20 -10.21 3.16
C LEU A 348 -2.56 -9.06 3.95
N VAL A 349 -2.11 -9.33 5.17
CA VAL A 349 -1.46 -8.35 6.06
C VAL A 349 -0.16 -8.94 6.58
N ASP A 350 0.97 -8.28 6.34
CA ASP A 350 2.30 -8.70 6.80
C ASP A 350 2.59 -10.18 6.53
N SER A 351 2.15 -10.70 5.38
CA SER A 351 2.22 -12.11 5.04
C SER A 351 3.10 -12.36 3.82
N ALA A 352 3.76 -13.52 3.80
CA ALA A 352 4.59 -13.94 2.68
C ALA A 352 3.90 -15.11 1.95
N VAL A 353 3.66 -14.96 0.66
CA VAL A 353 3.11 -15.98 -0.24
C VAL A 353 4.17 -16.32 -1.28
N GLY A 354 4.51 -17.60 -1.38
CA GLY A 354 5.48 -18.14 -2.33
C GLY A 354 5.01 -18.07 -3.78
N SER A 355 5.78 -18.67 -4.68
CA SER A 355 5.48 -18.70 -6.11
C SER A 355 4.36 -19.70 -6.45
N ARG A 356 3.65 -19.43 -7.54
CA ARG A 356 2.58 -20.31 -8.09
C ARG A 356 1.48 -20.67 -7.10
N CYS A 357 1.26 -19.84 -6.09
CA CYS A 357 0.17 -20.00 -5.12
C CYS A 357 -1.15 -19.46 -5.69
N ARG A 358 -2.24 -19.97 -5.15
CA ARG A 358 -3.60 -19.48 -5.43
C ARG A 358 -4.32 -19.19 -4.12
N VAL A 359 -4.66 -17.91 -3.88
CA VAL A 359 -5.37 -17.48 -2.67
C VAL A 359 -6.59 -16.70 -3.11
N TRP A 360 -7.80 -17.10 -2.68
CA TRP A 360 -9.00 -16.33 -3.02
C TRP A 360 -9.99 -16.27 -1.85
N ALA A 361 -10.69 -15.15 -1.74
CA ALA A 361 -11.71 -14.84 -0.74
C ALA A 361 -11.28 -15.21 0.69
N SER A 362 -10.00 -15.00 1.02
CA SER A 362 -9.39 -15.49 2.27
C SER A 362 -8.62 -14.40 2.99
N VAL A 363 -8.39 -14.58 4.29
CA VAL A 363 -7.65 -13.65 5.15
C VAL A 363 -6.35 -14.31 5.61
N LEU A 364 -5.22 -13.64 5.36
CA LEU A 364 -3.89 -14.04 5.82
C LEU A 364 -3.29 -12.91 6.67
N GLU A 365 -2.91 -13.22 7.90
CA GLU A 365 -2.32 -12.26 8.84
C GLU A 365 -1.03 -12.81 9.42
N ARG A 366 0.10 -12.18 9.13
CA ARG A 366 1.44 -12.58 9.58
C ARG A 366 1.66 -14.09 9.40
N ALA A 367 1.31 -14.57 8.20
CA ALA A 367 1.40 -15.96 7.79
C ALA A 367 2.46 -16.12 6.70
N THR A 368 3.07 -17.30 6.65
CA THR A 368 3.98 -17.71 5.59
C THR A 368 3.37 -18.87 4.83
N VAL A 369 3.35 -18.76 3.51
CA VAL A 369 2.82 -19.76 2.58
C VAL A 369 3.89 -20.09 1.56
N GLU A 370 4.28 -21.34 1.44
CA GLU A 370 5.28 -21.80 0.49
C GLU A 370 4.65 -22.12 -0.88
N GLU A 371 5.48 -22.38 -1.86
CA GLU A 371 5.12 -22.52 -3.28
C GLU A 371 4.02 -23.54 -3.57
N GLY A 372 3.27 -23.32 -4.66
CA GLY A 372 2.28 -24.27 -5.18
C GLY A 372 1.03 -24.46 -4.33
N THR A 373 0.92 -23.75 -3.23
CA THR A 373 -0.17 -23.89 -2.25
C THR A 373 -1.46 -23.22 -2.74
N THR A 374 -2.60 -23.87 -2.44
CA THR A 374 -3.94 -23.32 -2.71
C THR A 374 -4.69 -23.04 -1.42
N ILE A 375 -5.31 -21.84 -1.32
CA ILE A 375 -6.01 -21.37 -0.12
C ILE A 375 -7.35 -20.79 -0.51
N GLY A 376 -8.40 -21.26 0.15
CA GLY A 376 -9.73 -20.68 0.02
C GLY A 376 -10.76 -21.51 -0.72
N PRO A 377 -11.97 -20.95 -0.88
CA PRO A 377 -12.39 -19.65 -0.33
C PRO A 377 -12.67 -19.71 1.18
N PHE A 378 -12.74 -18.51 1.80
CA PHE A 378 -13.13 -18.31 3.19
C PHE A 378 -12.23 -18.97 4.24
N SER A 379 -10.96 -19.11 3.94
CA SER A 379 -9.95 -19.57 4.89
C SER A 379 -9.36 -18.41 5.67
N HIS A 380 -8.93 -18.69 6.92
CA HIS A 380 -8.26 -17.72 7.77
C HIS A 380 -6.93 -18.27 8.29
N LEU A 381 -5.83 -17.73 7.78
CA LEU A 381 -4.50 -17.95 8.33
C LEU A 381 -4.18 -16.85 9.32
N ARG A 382 -4.17 -17.21 10.60
CA ARG A 382 -3.88 -16.30 11.71
C ARG A 382 -2.37 -16.24 11.98
N PRO A 383 -1.93 -15.26 12.80
CA PRO A 383 -0.52 -15.09 13.11
C PRO A 383 0.19 -16.36 13.56
N GLY A 384 1.40 -16.58 13.01
CA GLY A 384 2.22 -17.73 13.28
C GLY A 384 1.89 -18.99 12.46
N SER A 385 0.99 -18.87 11.47
CA SER A 385 0.73 -19.95 10.51
C SER A 385 1.87 -20.06 9.50
N SER A 386 2.43 -21.28 9.37
CA SER A 386 3.47 -21.65 8.41
C SER A 386 2.96 -22.80 7.55
N ILE A 387 2.72 -22.53 6.28
CA ILE A 387 2.11 -23.45 5.33
C ILE A 387 3.17 -23.87 4.32
N GLY A 388 3.49 -25.16 4.32
CA GLY A 388 4.48 -25.78 3.45
C GLY A 388 4.05 -25.84 1.98
N PRO A 389 4.91 -26.37 1.11
CA PRO A 389 4.63 -26.42 -0.32
C PRO A 389 3.48 -27.38 -0.65
N ASP A 390 2.77 -27.08 -1.75
CA ASP A 390 1.72 -27.94 -2.31
C ASP A 390 0.57 -28.26 -1.34
N VAL A 391 0.40 -27.49 -0.27
CA VAL A 391 -0.69 -27.62 0.68
C VAL A 391 -2.01 -27.15 0.07
N GLN A 392 -3.10 -27.81 0.43
CA GLN A 392 -4.45 -27.47 -0.04
C GLN A 392 -5.34 -27.14 1.16
N LEU A 393 -5.65 -25.84 1.30
CA LEU A 393 -6.61 -25.35 2.29
C LEU A 393 -7.90 -24.96 1.57
N GLY A 394 -9.00 -25.56 1.95
CA GLY A 394 -10.31 -25.31 1.34
C GLY A 394 -11.19 -24.41 2.19
N ASN A 395 -12.50 -24.55 1.99
CA ASN A 395 -13.51 -23.68 2.58
C ASN A 395 -13.50 -23.71 4.11
N PHE A 396 -13.46 -22.52 4.72
CA PHE A 396 -13.55 -22.35 6.17
C PHE A 396 -12.45 -23.06 6.98
N ALA A 397 -11.29 -23.28 6.35
CA ALA A 397 -10.11 -23.76 7.06
C ALA A 397 -9.51 -22.62 7.90
N GLU A 398 -9.37 -22.85 9.21
CA GLU A 398 -8.68 -21.91 10.10
C GLU A 398 -7.39 -22.55 10.63
N VAL A 399 -6.28 -21.80 10.47
CA VAL A 399 -4.95 -22.20 10.97
C VAL A 399 -4.38 -21.08 11.82
N LYS A 400 -3.87 -21.42 13.02
CA LYS A 400 -3.28 -20.46 13.94
C LYS A 400 -2.04 -21.02 14.62
N ASN A 401 -0.93 -20.26 14.57
CA ASN A 401 0.31 -20.65 15.26
C ASN A 401 0.63 -22.14 15.04
N SER A 402 0.56 -22.58 13.78
CA SER A 402 0.69 -23.98 13.40
C SER A 402 1.54 -24.12 12.14
N ARG A 403 2.21 -25.26 12.02
CA ARG A 403 2.99 -25.62 10.84
C ARG A 403 2.34 -26.80 10.14
N LEU A 404 2.05 -26.64 8.85
CA LEU A 404 1.58 -27.69 7.95
C LEU A 404 2.70 -27.98 6.95
N GLU A 405 3.13 -29.24 6.90
CA GLU A 405 4.19 -29.69 6.00
C GLU A 405 3.67 -29.90 4.57
N ARG A 406 4.57 -30.26 3.64
CA ARG A 406 4.27 -30.45 2.21
C ARG A 406 3.04 -31.33 1.98
N GLY A 407 2.16 -30.90 1.07
CA GLY A 407 1.05 -31.71 0.57
C GLY A 407 -0.05 -32.03 1.57
N VAL A 408 -0.10 -31.37 2.73
CA VAL A 408 -1.22 -31.49 3.68
C VAL A 408 -2.51 -31.01 3.01
N LYS A 409 -3.61 -31.74 3.26
CA LYS A 409 -4.96 -31.45 2.74
C LYS A 409 -5.92 -31.15 3.88
N GLN A 410 -6.48 -29.93 3.87
CA GLN A 410 -7.47 -29.46 4.84
C GLN A 410 -8.59 -28.75 4.04
N HIS A 411 -9.45 -29.53 3.39
CA HIS A 411 -10.36 -29.01 2.36
C HIS A 411 -11.65 -28.40 2.91
N HIS A 412 -12.00 -28.64 4.16
CA HIS A 412 -13.30 -28.28 4.74
C HIS A 412 -13.13 -27.57 6.08
N MET A 413 -14.23 -27.01 6.59
CA MET A 413 -14.31 -26.40 7.91
C MET A 413 -13.54 -27.22 8.96
N SER A 414 -12.51 -26.65 9.52
CA SER A 414 -11.68 -27.27 10.56
C SER A 414 -10.78 -26.23 11.22
N TYR A 415 -10.35 -26.49 12.46
CA TYR A 415 -9.47 -25.61 13.20
C TYR A 415 -8.18 -26.32 13.61
N LEU A 416 -7.05 -25.81 13.17
CA LEU A 416 -5.72 -26.24 13.56
C LEU A 416 -5.02 -25.10 14.32
N GLY A 417 -4.97 -25.22 15.64
CA GLY A 417 -4.32 -24.27 16.51
C GLY A 417 -3.22 -24.89 17.34
N ASP A 418 -2.06 -24.20 17.41
CA ASP A 418 -0.88 -24.67 18.15
C ASP A 418 -0.49 -26.13 17.77
N ALA A 419 -0.47 -26.43 16.46
CA ALA A 419 -0.27 -27.78 15.94
C ALA A 419 0.89 -27.86 14.93
N HIS A 420 1.52 -29.02 14.86
CA HIS A 420 2.35 -29.44 13.74
C HIS A 420 1.66 -30.59 13.00
N VAL A 421 1.60 -30.48 11.68
CA VAL A 421 0.95 -31.46 10.79
C VAL A 421 1.95 -31.95 9.77
N GLY A 422 2.30 -33.21 9.85
CA GLY A 422 3.29 -33.87 9.00
C GLY A 422 2.84 -34.04 7.55
N GLU A 423 3.82 -34.19 6.68
CA GLU A 423 3.71 -34.29 5.23
C GLU A 423 2.61 -35.26 4.77
N GLY A 424 1.82 -34.83 3.77
CA GLY A 424 0.81 -35.68 3.13
C GLY A 424 -0.40 -36.05 3.98
N THR A 425 -0.52 -35.47 5.17
CA THR A 425 -1.65 -35.73 6.08
C THR A 425 -2.96 -35.16 5.52
N ASN A 426 -4.04 -35.93 5.68
CA ASN A 426 -5.39 -35.51 5.31
C ASN A 426 -6.21 -35.18 6.56
N VAL A 427 -6.69 -33.94 6.63
CA VAL A 427 -7.50 -33.44 7.74
C VAL A 427 -8.98 -33.47 7.33
N GLY A 428 -9.75 -34.32 8.00
CA GLY A 428 -11.20 -34.46 7.77
C GLY A 428 -11.98 -33.20 8.19
N ALA A 429 -13.15 -33.01 7.58
CA ALA A 429 -14.07 -31.94 7.95
C ALA A 429 -14.41 -31.97 9.45
N GLY A 430 -14.57 -30.81 10.09
CA GLY A 430 -14.89 -30.72 11.51
C GLY A 430 -13.74 -31.07 12.45
N THR A 431 -12.53 -31.37 11.95
CA THR A 431 -11.37 -31.61 12.80
C THR A 431 -11.00 -30.40 13.61
N ILE A 432 -10.82 -30.57 14.92
CA ILE A 432 -10.44 -29.47 15.83
C ILE A 432 -9.29 -29.94 16.73
N THR A 433 -8.21 -29.18 16.79
CA THR A 433 -7.24 -29.23 17.86
C THR A 433 -7.77 -28.45 19.06
N ALA A 434 -8.25 -29.16 20.10
CA ALA A 434 -8.69 -28.52 21.33
C ALA A 434 -7.45 -28.17 22.18
N ASN A 435 -6.81 -27.06 21.77
CA ASN A 435 -5.49 -26.62 22.24
C ASN A 435 -5.52 -25.76 23.51
N TYR A 436 -6.69 -25.40 24.04
CA TYR A 436 -6.83 -24.55 25.23
C TYR A 436 -7.66 -25.27 26.31
N ASP A 437 -7.09 -25.38 27.50
CA ASP A 437 -7.70 -26.08 28.65
C ASP A 437 -8.49 -25.13 29.60
N GLY A 438 -8.63 -23.87 29.22
CA GLY A 438 -9.20 -22.82 30.06
C GLY A 438 -8.15 -21.96 30.76
N VAL A 439 -6.89 -22.41 30.84
CA VAL A 439 -5.78 -21.70 31.50
C VAL A 439 -4.57 -21.57 30.57
N ARG A 440 -4.18 -22.64 29.89
CA ARG A 440 -2.97 -22.72 29.06
C ARG A 440 -3.28 -23.30 27.69
N LYS A 441 -2.43 -22.96 26.73
CA LYS A 441 -2.42 -23.60 25.41
C LYS A 441 -1.45 -24.75 25.40
N HIS A 442 -1.83 -25.78 24.67
CA HIS A 442 -1.08 -27.03 24.52
C HIS A 442 -0.87 -27.36 23.06
N HIS A 443 0.22 -28.01 22.75
CA HIS A 443 0.59 -28.39 21.40
C HIS A 443 -0.02 -29.74 21.00
N THR A 444 -0.35 -29.87 19.71
CA THR A 444 -0.77 -31.11 19.07
C THR A 444 0.25 -31.49 18.00
N GLU A 445 0.77 -32.70 18.08
CA GLU A 445 1.67 -33.29 17.09
C GLU A 445 0.92 -34.27 16.21
N ILE A 446 0.89 -34.07 14.89
CA ILE A 446 0.26 -34.96 13.91
C ILE A 446 1.35 -35.37 12.91
N GLY A 447 1.64 -36.66 12.86
CA GLY A 447 2.68 -37.23 12.02
C GLY A 447 2.40 -37.18 10.53
N LYS A 448 3.25 -37.83 9.76
CA LYS A 448 3.17 -37.90 8.29
C LYS A 448 2.12 -38.88 7.83
N GLY A 449 1.43 -38.59 6.74
CA GLY A 449 0.48 -39.50 6.11
C GLY A 449 -0.69 -39.89 7.00
N VAL A 450 -0.99 -39.14 8.03
CA VAL A 450 -2.11 -39.34 8.93
C VAL A 450 -3.43 -39.11 8.21
N PHE A 451 -4.44 -39.90 8.49
CA PHE A 451 -5.81 -39.68 8.04
C PHE A 451 -6.71 -39.35 9.23
N LEU A 452 -7.05 -38.05 9.39
CA LEU A 452 -8.04 -37.64 10.39
C LEU A 452 -9.43 -37.77 9.79
N GLY A 453 -10.26 -38.60 10.42
CA GLY A 453 -11.67 -38.74 10.04
C GLY A 453 -12.48 -37.46 10.33
N VAL A 454 -13.66 -37.38 9.73
CA VAL A 454 -14.59 -36.25 9.93
C VAL A 454 -14.93 -36.08 11.43
N ASP A 455 -15.05 -34.82 11.90
CA ASP A 455 -15.35 -34.48 13.31
C ASP A 455 -14.37 -35.07 14.34
N THR A 456 -13.09 -35.20 13.97
CA THR A 456 -12.06 -35.61 14.92
C THR A 456 -11.74 -34.46 15.88
N MET A 457 -11.87 -34.71 17.20
CA MET A 457 -11.45 -33.83 18.27
C MET A 457 -10.14 -34.28 18.87
N LEU A 458 -9.08 -33.49 18.74
CA LEU A 458 -7.76 -33.79 19.33
C LEU A 458 -7.60 -32.95 20.60
N ARG A 459 -7.73 -33.57 21.78
CA ARG A 459 -7.52 -32.86 23.05
C ARG A 459 -6.02 -32.77 23.35
N ALA A 460 -5.49 -31.59 23.13
CA ALA A 460 -4.07 -31.30 23.39
C ALA A 460 -3.73 -31.32 24.91
N PRO A 461 -2.51 -31.72 25.33
CA PRO A 461 -1.45 -32.19 24.44
C PRO A 461 -1.72 -33.63 23.97
N VAL A 462 -1.47 -33.88 22.68
CA VAL A 462 -1.63 -35.23 22.11
C VAL A 462 -0.75 -35.38 20.86
N THR A 463 -0.21 -36.61 20.68
CA THR A 463 0.55 -37.00 19.50
C THR A 463 -0.23 -38.02 18.70
N VAL A 464 -0.35 -37.82 17.39
CA VAL A 464 -0.88 -38.79 16.44
C VAL A 464 0.27 -39.23 15.53
N GLY A 465 0.72 -40.47 15.70
CA GLY A 465 1.91 -40.99 15.01
C GLY A 465 1.71 -41.20 13.52
N ASP A 466 2.81 -41.34 12.78
CA ASP A 466 2.85 -41.46 11.32
C ASP A 466 1.91 -42.56 10.80
N GLY A 467 1.16 -42.26 9.73
CA GLY A 467 0.23 -43.24 9.12
C GLY A 467 -0.96 -43.63 9.98
N ALA A 468 -1.11 -43.08 11.18
CA ALA A 468 -2.25 -43.34 12.02
C ALA A 468 -3.55 -42.82 11.41
N LYS A 469 -4.68 -43.34 11.87
CA LYS A 469 -6.01 -42.95 11.43
C LYS A 469 -6.92 -42.62 12.59
N THR A 470 -7.87 -41.71 12.39
CA THR A 470 -9.00 -41.54 13.30
C THR A 470 -10.29 -41.88 12.58
N GLY A 471 -11.25 -42.48 13.29
CA GLY A 471 -12.60 -42.67 12.78
C GLY A 471 -13.41 -41.41 12.91
N ALA A 472 -14.50 -41.29 12.13
CA ALA A 472 -15.42 -40.18 12.23
C ALA A 472 -15.97 -40.01 13.66
N GLY A 473 -16.03 -38.74 14.14
CA GLY A 473 -16.49 -38.40 15.49
C GLY A 473 -15.57 -38.86 16.63
N ALA A 474 -14.31 -39.20 16.34
CA ALA A 474 -13.39 -39.65 17.37
C ALA A 474 -12.95 -38.50 18.28
N VAL A 475 -13.01 -38.70 19.61
CA VAL A 475 -12.45 -37.77 20.61
C VAL A 475 -11.16 -38.35 21.17
N VAL A 476 -10.03 -37.92 20.62
CA VAL A 476 -8.69 -38.41 20.96
C VAL A 476 -8.19 -37.69 22.21
N THR A 477 -8.01 -38.43 23.30
CA THR A 477 -7.63 -37.88 24.61
C THR A 477 -6.26 -38.36 25.10
N ARG A 478 -5.56 -39.20 24.32
CA ARG A 478 -4.21 -39.74 24.55
C ARG A 478 -3.53 -40.04 23.22
N ASP A 479 -2.24 -40.20 23.25
CA ASP A 479 -1.43 -40.46 22.07
C ASP A 479 -1.90 -41.67 21.27
N VAL A 480 -1.85 -41.54 19.94
CA VAL A 480 -2.15 -42.62 18.99
C VAL A 480 -0.83 -43.07 18.36
N PRO A 481 -0.37 -44.27 18.61
CA PRO A 481 0.87 -44.79 18.01
C PRO A 481 0.80 -44.81 16.47
N ALA A 482 1.97 -44.79 15.83
CA ALA A 482 2.08 -44.88 14.39
C ALA A 482 1.33 -46.10 13.82
N GLY A 483 0.63 -45.89 12.69
CA GLY A 483 -0.12 -46.93 12.00
C GLY A 483 -1.35 -47.48 12.76
N MET A 484 -1.77 -46.84 13.84
CA MET A 484 -2.92 -47.30 14.64
C MET A 484 -4.20 -46.53 14.30
N LEU A 485 -5.33 -47.08 14.64
CA LEU A 485 -6.66 -46.51 14.47
C LEU A 485 -7.26 -46.09 15.82
N ALA A 486 -7.65 -44.82 15.96
CA ALA A 486 -8.37 -44.30 17.12
C ALA A 486 -9.85 -44.07 16.77
N VAL A 487 -10.79 -44.69 17.49
CA VAL A 487 -12.23 -44.60 17.22
C VAL A 487 -13.06 -44.47 18.50
N GLY A 488 -14.11 -43.70 18.45
CA GLY A 488 -15.12 -43.54 19.50
C GLY A 488 -14.89 -42.36 20.44
N VAL A 489 -15.73 -42.26 21.50
CA VAL A 489 -15.76 -41.18 22.49
C VAL A 489 -15.76 -41.75 23.90
N PRO A 490 -14.68 -41.66 24.69
CA PRO A 490 -13.33 -41.33 24.23
C PRO A 490 -12.79 -42.38 23.26
N ALA A 491 -11.84 -41.98 22.40
CA ALA A 491 -11.29 -42.87 21.38
C ALA A 491 -10.52 -44.05 21.97
N ARG A 492 -10.79 -45.25 21.45
CA ARG A 492 -10.05 -46.47 21.73
C ARG A 492 -9.10 -46.78 20.58
N ILE A 493 -7.86 -47.13 20.90
CA ILE A 493 -6.81 -47.43 19.93
C ILE A 493 -6.94 -48.88 19.50
N ARG A 494 -6.90 -49.14 18.19
CA ARG A 494 -7.03 -50.48 17.58
C ARG A 494 -6.06 -50.60 16.40
N GLU A 495 -5.74 -51.82 16.01
CA GLU A 495 -5.01 -52.11 14.77
C GLU A 495 -5.83 -51.71 13.54
N ILE A 496 -5.18 -51.20 12.49
CA ILE A 496 -5.81 -50.97 11.18
C ILE A 496 -5.94 -52.32 10.51
N ARG A 497 -7.17 -52.77 10.33
CA ARG A 497 -7.42 -53.98 9.53
C ARG A 497 -7.33 -53.60 8.04
N PRO A 498 -6.63 -54.41 7.20
CA PRO A 498 -6.70 -54.19 5.75
C PRO A 498 -8.16 -54.29 5.29
N PRO A 499 -8.57 -53.56 4.25
CA PRO A 499 -9.89 -53.71 3.66
C PRO A 499 -10.07 -55.21 3.28
N ALA A 500 -11.26 -55.76 3.57
CA ALA A 500 -11.61 -57.08 3.07
C ALA A 500 -11.46 -57.03 1.53
N ALA A 501 -10.80 -58.06 0.95
CA ALA A 501 -10.69 -58.14 -0.49
C ALA A 501 -12.10 -57.96 -1.11
N GLU A 502 -12.26 -57.03 -2.00
CA GLU A 502 -13.52 -56.89 -2.73
C GLU A 502 -13.87 -58.26 -3.34
N PRO A 503 -15.11 -58.75 -3.13
CA PRO A 503 -15.53 -59.93 -3.87
C PRO A 503 -15.35 -59.66 -5.36
N ALA A 504 -14.72 -60.62 -6.08
CA ALA A 504 -14.54 -60.52 -7.50
C ALA A 504 -15.88 -60.10 -8.12
N PRO A 505 -15.91 -59.16 -9.08
CA PRO A 505 -17.15 -58.73 -9.68
C PRO A 505 -17.87 -59.97 -10.21
N ALA A 506 -19.09 -60.22 -9.70
CA ALA A 506 -19.96 -61.26 -10.25
C ALA A 506 -20.04 -61.04 -11.75
N GLY A 507 -19.57 -62.04 -12.52
CA GLY A 507 -19.49 -61.93 -13.98
C GLY A 507 -20.81 -61.42 -14.53
N ASP A 508 -20.76 -60.29 -15.24
CA ASP A 508 -21.86 -59.73 -16.00
C ASP A 508 -22.36 -60.79 -17.00
N ALA A 509 -23.34 -61.59 -16.58
CA ALA A 509 -24.19 -62.29 -17.52
C ALA A 509 -25.08 -61.21 -18.21
N ARG A 510 -24.59 -60.65 -19.28
CA ARG A 510 -25.43 -59.83 -20.17
C ARG A 510 -26.62 -60.65 -20.65
N PRO A 511 -27.85 -60.20 -20.42
CA PRO A 511 -28.98 -60.80 -21.11
C PRO A 511 -28.84 -60.50 -22.62
N ALA A 512 -29.13 -61.52 -23.44
CA ALA A 512 -29.12 -61.43 -24.87
C ALA A 512 -30.06 -60.30 -25.36
N PRO A 513 -29.73 -59.57 -26.44
CA PRO A 513 -30.58 -58.48 -26.93
C PRO A 513 -31.87 -59.07 -27.52
N GLU A 514 -33.01 -58.56 -27.06
CA GLU A 514 -34.30 -58.76 -27.72
C GLU A 514 -34.33 -58.09 -29.12
N PRO A 515 -34.91 -58.71 -30.12
CA PRO A 515 -35.00 -58.11 -31.48
C PRO A 515 -36.19 -57.19 -31.57
N GLY A 516 -35.92 -55.93 -31.90
CA GLY A 516 -36.82 -55.09 -32.65
C GLY A 516 -37.85 -54.27 -31.91
N ALA A 517 -37.53 -53.00 -31.67
CA ALA A 517 -38.52 -51.94 -31.69
C ALA A 517 -37.92 -50.73 -32.41
N ASN A 518 -38.58 -50.31 -33.48
CA ASN A 518 -38.26 -49.20 -34.35
C ASN A 518 -38.11 -47.88 -33.57
N ASP A 519 -37.05 -47.20 -33.85
CA ASP A 519 -36.86 -45.80 -33.50
C ASP A 519 -37.46 -44.90 -34.61
N PRO A 520 -38.36 -43.99 -34.28
CA PRO A 520 -38.63 -42.84 -35.11
C PRO A 520 -38.44 -41.57 -34.29
N LEU A 521 -37.35 -40.87 -34.50
CA LEU A 521 -37.30 -39.41 -34.29
C LEU A 521 -35.88 -38.86 -34.58
N THR A 522 -35.51 -38.88 -35.86
CA THR A 522 -34.59 -37.91 -36.41
C THR A 522 -35.38 -36.66 -36.77
N GLY A 523 -35.21 -35.62 -36.01
CA GLY A 523 -35.76 -34.31 -36.28
C GLY A 523 -34.81 -33.24 -35.75
N SER A 524 -33.91 -32.80 -36.62
CA SER A 524 -33.16 -31.57 -36.48
C SER A 524 -34.12 -30.38 -36.57
N PRO A 525 -34.03 -29.35 -35.75
CA PRO A 525 -34.51 -28.04 -36.17
C PRO A 525 -33.36 -27.04 -36.29
N ALA A 526 -33.48 -26.33 -37.41
CA ALA A 526 -32.71 -25.20 -37.86
C ALA A 526 -32.75 -24.02 -36.92
N THR A 527 -31.67 -23.27 -36.91
CA THR A 527 -31.54 -21.88 -36.44
C THR A 527 -32.63 -20.97 -36.97
N PRO A 528 -33.01 -19.93 -36.21
CA PRO A 528 -33.30 -18.67 -36.85
C PRO A 528 -32.43 -17.53 -36.31
N ASP A 529 -31.93 -16.74 -37.25
CA ASP A 529 -31.47 -15.37 -37.15
C ASP A 529 -32.42 -14.47 -36.39
N ARG A 530 -31.92 -13.72 -35.43
CA ARG A 530 -31.97 -12.26 -35.30
C ARG A 530 -31.26 -11.78 -34.05
#